data_40ef4cf430c210b0df0c1be2fceb95ca
#
_entry.id   40ef4cf430c210b0df0c1be2fceb95ca
#
_cell.length_a   1.000
_cell.length_b   1.000
_cell.length_c   1.000
_cell.angle_alpha   90.00
_cell.angle_beta   90.00
_cell.angle_gamma   90.00
#
_symmetry.space_group_name_H-M   'P 1'
#
loop_
_entity.id
_entity.type
_entity.pdbx_description
1 polymer ?
#
loop_
_entity_poly.entity_id
_entity_poly.type
_entity_poly.pdbx_seq_one_letter_code
_entity_poly.pdbx_strand_id
1 'polypeptide(L)'
;MSHSFNKIWIHAIWSTKHRAPLINPNVEKKIYQFISDQLREQGCPVRIINGMPDHIHCLFLLSPQKSIADVIKQIKGSTSHFINHNNLIPEKFAWQTGYAAYSVSESVVERVFRYITNQKAHHQKKTFLQEYDDFINLNGLKKQ
;
A
#
# COMPACT_ATOMS: atom_id res chain seq x y z
N MET A 1 -11.36 33.76 9.09
CA MET A 1 -10.58 32.72 8.43
C MET A 1 -11.31 31.41 8.53
N SER A 2 -11.49 30.76 7.41
CA SER A 2 -12.14 29.45 7.41
C SER A 2 -11.09 28.35 7.57
N HIS A 3 -11.43 27.33 8.33
CA HIS A 3 -10.59 26.15 8.52
C HIS A 3 -11.32 24.96 7.95
N SER A 4 -10.56 24.09 7.26
CA SER A 4 -11.06 22.83 6.77
C SER A 4 -10.46 21.69 7.58
N PHE A 5 -11.29 20.73 7.94
CA PHE A 5 -10.88 19.56 8.70
C PHE A 5 -11.19 18.32 7.88
N ASN A 6 -10.15 17.57 7.54
CA ASN A 6 -10.28 16.41 6.68
C ASN A 6 -9.56 15.22 7.32
N LYS A 7 -10.19 14.06 7.27
CA LYS A 7 -9.60 12.82 7.76
C LYS A 7 -10.07 11.70 6.86
N ILE A 8 -9.39 11.58 5.72
CA ILE A 8 -9.78 10.65 4.67
C ILE A 8 -8.78 9.51 4.64
N TRP A 9 -9.08 8.44 5.34
CA TRP A 9 -8.23 7.25 5.40
C TRP A 9 -8.39 6.42 4.13
N ILE A 10 -7.25 5.98 3.59
CA ILE A 10 -7.21 5.10 2.42
C ILE A 10 -6.38 3.88 2.77
N HIS A 11 -6.90 2.71 2.43
CA HIS A 11 -6.16 1.46 2.41
C HIS A 11 -5.88 1.11 0.95
N ALA A 12 -4.63 1.21 0.55
CA ALA A 12 -4.21 0.93 -0.82
C ALA A 12 -3.38 -0.35 -0.87
N ILE A 13 -3.53 -1.11 -1.95
CA ILE A 13 -2.83 -2.38 -2.16
C ILE A 13 -2.34 -2.40 -3.59
N TRP A 14 -1.07 -2.75 -3.79
CA TRP A 14 -0.55 -3.00 -5.14
C TRP A 14 0.53 -4.06 -5.10
N SER A 15 0.71 -4.74 -6.23
CA SER A 15 1.59 -5.89 -6.33
C SER A 15 2.75 -5.65 -7.26
N THR A 16 3.78 -6.48 -7.13
CA THR A 16 4.86 -6.57 -8.10
C THR A 16 4.33 -7.14 -9.41
N LYS A 17 5.03 -6.83 -10.51
CA LYS A 17 4.70 -7.37 -11.84
C LYS A 17 4.77 -8.89 -11.81
N HIS A 18 3.72 -9.53 -12.34
CA HIS A 18 3.58 -10.99 -12.33
C HIS A 18 3.64 -11.61 -10.94
N ARG A 19 3.48 -10.79 -9.89
CA ARG A 19 3.58 -11.20 -8.49
C ARG A 19 4.90 -11.89 -8.17
N ALA A 20 5.97 -11.46 -8.84
CA ALA A 20 7.31 -11.95 -8.53
C ALA A 20 7.68 -11.58 -7.09
N PRO A 21 8.17 -12.53 -6.27
CA PRO A 21 8.45 -12.28 -4.86
C PRO A 21 9.79 -11.55 -4.67
N LEU A 22 9.85 -10.30 -5.11
CA LEU A 22 11.08 -9.52 -5.19
C LEU A 22 11.37 -8.68 -3.94
N ILE A 23 10.34 -8.34 -3.15
CA ILE A 23 10.50 -7.54 -1.94
C ILE A 23 10.84 -8.48 -0.80
N ASN A 24 12.11 -8.85 -0.70
CA ASN A 24 12.55 -9.78 0.34
C ASN A 24 12.75 -9.06 1.67
N PRO A 25 12.83 -9.80 2.79
CA PRO A 25 12.97 -9.19 4.13
C PRO A 25 14.19 -8.29 4.29
N ASN A 26 15.25 -8.50 3.52
CA ASN A 26 16.47 -7.70 3.64
C ASN A 26 16.30 -6.28 3.12
N VAL A 27 15.37 -6.05 2.19
CA VAL A 27 15.16 -4.75 1.54
C VAL A 27 13.82 -4.11 1.89
N GLU A 28 12.89 -4.84 2.47
CA GLU A 28 11.53 -4.33 2.69
C GLU A 28 11.50 -3.06 3.55
N LYS A 29 12.34 -2.97 4.59
CA LYS A 29 12.36 -1.79 5.44
C LYS A 29 12.77 -0.55 4.67
N LYS A 30 13.75 -0.65 3.80
CA LYS A 30 14.20 0.47 2.97
C LYS A 30 13.09 0.91 2.00
N ILE A 31 12.44 -0.06 1.39
CA ILE A 31 11.35 0.22 0.44
C ILE A 31 10.17 0.86 1.17
N TYR A 32 9.76 0.32 2.30
CA TYR A 32 8.65 0.86 3.09
C TYR A 32 8.96 2.29 3.58
N GLN A 33 10.18 2.52 4.03
CA GLN A 33 10.58 3.84 4.49
C GLN A 33 10.54 4.85 3.34
N PHE A 34 11.03 4.47 2.16
CA PHE A 34 11.00 5.32 0.99
C PHE A 34 9.55 5.69 0.62
N ILE A 35 8.66 4.69 0.58
CA ILE A 35 7.25 4.92 0.28
C ILE A 35 6.61 5.86 1.30
N SER A 36 6.89 5.65 2.58
CA SER A 36 6.37 6.50 3.66
C SER A 36 6.83 7.94 3.49
N ASP A 37 8.11 8.15 3.19
CA ASP A 37 8.67 9.48 2.98
C ASP A 37 8.04 10.16 1.77
N GLN A 38 7.84 9.43 0.68
CA GLN A 38 7.23 9.95 -0.54
C GLN A 38 5.76 10.34 -0.31
N LEU A 39 5.03 9.51 0.42
CA LEU A 39 3.64 9.83 0.77
C LEU A 39 3.57 11.07 1.65
N ARG A 40 4.46 11.18 2.64
CA ARG A 40 4.52 12.36 3.51
C ARG A 40 4.80 13.62 2.70
N GLU A 41 5.71 13.58 1.74
CA GLU A 41 6.01 14.70 0.87
C GLU A 41 4.79 15.16 0.06
N GLN A 42 3.88 14.25 -0.23
CA GLN A 42 2.63 14.56 -0.91
C GLN A 42 1.51 15.00 0.03
N GLY A 43 1.80 15.17 1.31
CA GLY A 43 0.80 15.55 2.30
C GLY A 43 -0.10 14.39 2.71
N CYS A 44 0.38 13.16 2.55
CA CYS A 44 -0.37 11.93 2.85
C CYS A 44 0.34 11.12 3.95
N PRO A 45 0.22 11.52 5.22
CA PRO A 45 0.92 10.82 6.30
C PRO A 45 0.48 9.36 6.42
N VAL A 46 1.46 8.48 6.64
CA VAL A 46 1.26 7.04 6.68
C VAL A 46 1.04 6.56 8.10
N ARG A 47 0.02 5.72 8.30
CA ARG A 47 -0.22 5.03 9.56
C ARG A 47 0.57 3.74 9.64
N ILE A 48 0.60 2.95 8.54
CA ILE A 48 1.35 1.70 8.46
C ILE A 48 1.55 1.27 7.01
N ILE A 49 2.68 0.65 6.75
CA ILE A 49 2.98 -0.09 5.51
C ILE A 49 3.46 -1.47 5.94
N ASN A 50 2.91 -2.50 5.33
CA ASN A 50 3.40 -3.86 5.50
C ASN A 50 2.89 -4.69 4.32
N GLY A 51 3.44 -5.86 4.13
CA GLY A 51 3.04 -6.71 3.02
C GLY A 51 3.83 -7.99 2.98
N MET A 52 3.89 -8.55 1.80
CA MET A 52 4.62 -9.77 1.49
C MET A 52 5.60 -9.49 0.37
N PRO A 53 6.46 -10.44 -0.02
CA PRO A 53 7.41 -10.19 -1.09
C PRO A 53 6.81 -9.78 -2.44
N ASP A 54 5.54 -10.05 -2.67
CA ASP A 54 4.87 -9.79 -3.96
C ASP A 54 3.81 -8.67 -3.90
N HIS A 55 3.53 -8.09 -2.73
CA HIS A 55 2.56 -6.99 -2.64
C HIS A 55 2.72 -6.17 -1.37
N ILE A 56 2.13 -4.96 -1.40
CA ILE A 56 2.20 -4.00 -0.30
C ILE A 56 0.79 -3.53 0.05
N HIS A 57 0.53 -3.42 1.35
CA HIS A 57 -0.62 -2.72 1.92
C HIS A 57 -0.14 -1.43 2.56
N CYS A 58 -0.86 -0.34 2.31
CA CYS A 58 -0.53 0.96 2.88
C CYS A 58 -1.80 1.62 3.40
N LEU A 59 -1.77 2.05 4.66
CA LEU A 59 -2.86 2.81 5.27
C LEU A 59 -2.37 4.22 5.53
N PHE A 60 -3.02 5.20 4.89
CA PHE A 60 -2.58 6.60 4.97
C PHE A 60 -3.77 7.56 4.90
N LEU A 61 -3.51 8.80 5.32
CA LEU A 61 -4.47 9.90 5.16
C LEU A 61 -4.26 10.54 3.80
N LEU A 62 -5.33 10.63 3.02
CA LEU A 62 -5.25 11.28 1.71
C LEU A 62 -5.29 12.79 1.88
N SER A 63 -4.34 13.49 1.23
CA SER A 63 -4.41 14.94 1.14
C SER A 63 -5.69 15.34 0.39
N PRO A 64 -6.49 16.29 0.92
CA PRO A 64 -7.72 16.70 0.26
C PRO A 64 -7.48 17.41 -1.06
N GLN A 65 -6.25 17.80 -1.35
CA GLN A 65 -5.88 18.48 -2.58
C GLN A 65 -5.39 17.54 -3.67
N LYS A 66 -5.39 16.22 -3.42
CA LYS A 66 -4.84 15.25 -4.36
C LYS A 66 -5.83 14.12 -4.63
N SER A 67 -5.75 13.54 -5.82
CA SER A 67 -6.51 12.35 -6.15
C SER A 67 -5.73 11.10 -5.75
N ILE A 68 -6.45 10.03 -5.42
CA ILE A 68 -5.83 8.73 -5.13
C ILE A 68 -4.99 8.27 -6.32
N ALA A 69 -5.53 8.41 -7.54
CA ALA A 69 -4.84 7.95 -8.75
C ALA A 69 -3.47 8.63 -8.91
N ASP A 70 -3.42 9.94 -8.72
CA ASP A 70 -2.17 10.68 -8.85
C ASP A 70 -1.17 10.30 -7.76
N VAL A 71 -1.63 10.16 -6.52
CA VAL A 71 -0.78 9.77 -5.39
C VAL A 71 -0.16 8.40 -5.65
N ILE A 72 -0.98 7.41 -5.98
CA ILE A 72 -0.48 6.04 -6.19
C ILE A 72 0.45 5.97 -7.39
N LYS A 73 0.11 6.65 -8.48
CA LYS A 73 0.97 6.70 -9.67
C LYS A 73 2.34 7.25 -9.33
N GLN A 74 2.38 8.36 -8.59
CA GLN A 74 3.63 9.00 -8.18
C GLN A 74 4.47 8.07 -7.29
N ILE A 75 3.83 7.43 -6.31
CA ILE A 75 4.52 6.51 -5.39
C ILE A 75 5.08 5.30 -6.14
N LYS A 76 4.29 4.69 -7.01
CA LYS A 76 4.74 3.52 -7.77
C LYS A 76 5.92 3.87 -8.68
N GLY A 77 5.83 5.01 -9.38
CA GLY A 77 6.91 5.45 -10.28
C GLY A 77 8.20 5.75 -9.53
N SER A 78 8.13 6.56 -8.47
CA SER A 78 9.32 6.93 -7.70
C SER A 78 9.93 5.73 -6.98
N THR A 79 9.11 4.81 -6.49
CA THR A 79 9.61 3.64 -5.76
C THR A 79 10.33 2.66 -6.69
N SER A 80 9.75 2.37 -7.87
CA SER A 80 10.44 1.48 -8.81
C SER A 80 11.76 2.08 -9.29
N HIS A 81 11.77 3.39 -9.53
CA HIS A 81 13.01 4.10 -9.87
C HIS A 81 14.06 3.97 -8.75
N PHE A 82 13.64 4.21 -7.51
CA PHE A 82 14.52 4.11 -6.34
C PHE A 82 15.12 2.71 -6.20
N ILE A 83 14.30 1.67 -6.34
CA ILE A 83 14.76 0.29 -6.23
C ILE A 83 15.78 -0.04 -7.32
N ASN A 84 15.48 0.33 -8.56
CA ASN A 84 16.34 0.01 -9.70
C ASN A 84 17.62 0.85 -9.70
N HIS A 85 17.51 2.14 -9.41
CA HIS A 85 18.67 3.04 -9.39
C HIS A 85 19.69 2.64 -8.33
N ASN A 86 19.23 2.17 -7.18
CA ASN A 86 20.10 1.78 -6.06
C ASN A 86 20.42 0.29 -6.05
N ASN A 87 19.98 -0.45 -7.05
CA ASN A 87 20.25 -1.89 -7.16
C ASN A 87 19.90 -2.66 -5.88
N LEU A 88 18.73 -2.32 -5.29
CA LEU A 88 18.28 -2.97 -4.06
C LEU A 88 17.91 -4.43 -4.29
N ILE A 89 17.54 -4.77 -5.50
CA ILE A 89 17.11 -6.10 -5.93
C ILE A 89 17.94 -6.44 -7.17
N PRO A 90 18.47 -7.67 -7.28
CA PRO A 90 19.30 -8.04 -8.45
C PRO A 90 18.56 -7.95 -9.77
N GLU A 91 17.28 -8.33 -9.78
CA GLU A 91 16.44 -8.30 -10.97
C GLU A 91 15.92 -6.89 -11.21
N LYS A 92 15.52 -6.60 -12.44
CA LYS A 92 14.82 -5.36 -12.75
C LYS A 92 13.47 -5.38 -12.06
N PHE A 93 13.19 -4.35 -11.24
CA PHE A 93 11.95 -4.25 -10.50
C PHE A 93 10.89 -3.48 -11.28
N ALA A 94 9.66 -3.98 -11.25
CA ALA A 94 8.50 -3.27 -11.78
C ALA A 94 7.26 -3.64 -10.97
N TRP A 95 6.32 -2.70 -10.87
CA TRP A 95 5.00 -2.96 -10.30
C TRP A 95 4.04 -3.47 -11.35
N GLN A 96 3.07 -4.26 -10.92
CA GLN A 96 1.93 -4.61 -11.77
C GLN A 96 1.13 -3.34 -12.06
N THR A 97 0.55 -3.24 -13.27
CA THR A 97 -0.36 -2.14 -13.60
C THR A 97 -1.60 -2.21 -12.70
N GLY A 98 -2.02 -1.04 -12.19
CA GLY A 98 -3.21 -0.97 -11.37
C GLY A 98 -2.93 -1.06 -9.87
N TYR A 99 -3.99 -0.91 -9.09
CA TYR A 99 -3.96 -0.95 -7.64
C TYR A 99 -5.39 -1.14 -7.14
N ALA A 100 -5.53 -1.52 -5.87
CA ALA A 100 -6.80 -1.46 -5.16
C ALA A 100 -6.72 -0.36 -4.11
N ALA A 101 -7.79 0.40 -3.93
CA ALA A 101 -7.83 1.44 -2.90
C ALA A 101 -9.24 1.51 -2.32
N TYR A 102 -9.31 1.54 -1.01
CA TYR A 102 -10.57 1.56 -0.27
C TYR A 102 -10.56 2.67 0.74
N SER A 103 -11.67 3.40 0.85
CA SER A 103 -11.85 4.35 1.93
C SER A 103 -12.08 3.59 3.23
N VAL A 104 -11.51 4.09 4.32
CA VAL A 104 -11.62 3.46 5.63
C VAL A 104 -12.24 4.46 6.59
N SER A 105 -13.36 4.08 7.19
CA SER A 105 -14.01 4.90 8.19
C SER A 105 -13.14 4.99 9.45
N GLU A 106 -13.12 6.15 10.09
CA GLU A 106 -12.35 6.39 11.31
C GLU A 106 -12.63 5.31 12.37
N SER A 107 -13.86 4.84 12.45
CA SER A 107 -14.27 3.85 13.45
C SER A 107 -13.65 2.46 13.24
N VAL A 108 -13.11 2.17 12.04
CA VAL A 108 -12.52 0.86 11.74
C VAL A 108 -11.03 0.93 11.41
N VAL A 109 -10.42 2.10 11.53
CA VAL A 109 -8.98 2.28 11.23
C VAL A 109 -8.12 1.32 12.04
N GLU A 110 -8.39 1.15 13.34
CA GLU A 110 -7.59 0.24 14.17
C GLU A 110 -7.72 -1.21 13.73
N ARG A 111 -8.88 -1.62 13.23
CA ARG A 111 -9.06 -2.97 12.69
C ARG A 111 -8.20 -3.17 11.44
N VAL A 112 -8.21 -2.19 10.54
CA VAL A 112 -7.40 -2.23 9.32
C VAL A 112 -5.91 -2.19 9.67
N PHE A 113 -5.53 -1.35 10.63
CA PHE A 113 -4.16 -1.28 11.12
C PHE A 113 -3.67 -2.66 11.59
N ARG A 114 -4.46 -3.34 12.42
CA ARG A 114 -4.10 -4.69 12.92
C ARG A 114 -4.03 -5.72 11.79
N TYR A 115 -4.95 -5.63 10.84
CA TYR A 115 -4.94 -6.51 9.67
C TYR A 115 -3.62 -6.35 8.90
N ILE A 116 -3.19 -5.11 8.63
CA ILE A 116 -1.95 -4.85 7.91
C ILE A 116 -0.73 -5.25 8.73
N THR A 117 -0.75 -4.97 10.04
CA THR A 117 0.33 -5.37 10.93
C THR A 117 0.58 -6.87 10.87
N ASN A 118 -0.48 -7.65 10.73
CA ASN A 118 -0.41 -9.12 10.78
C ASN A 118 -0.27 -9.77 9.41
N GLN A 119 0.16 -9.03 8.38
CA GLN A 119 0.27 -9.55 7.01
C GLN A 119 1.10 -10.83 6.92
N LYS A 120 2.26 -10.86 7.58
CA LYS A 120 3.14 -12.05 7.54
C LYS A 120 2.44 -13.29 8.12
N ALA A 121 1.65 -13.10 9.17
CA ALA A 121 0.91 -14.19 9.81
C ALA A 121 -0.27 -14.64 8.94
N HIS A 122 -0.97 -13.70 8.30
CA HIS A 122 -2.09 -14.03 7.40
C HIS A 122 -1.63 -14.93 6.27
N HIS A 123 -0.50 -14.64 5.66
CA HIS A 123 0.00 -15.38 4.50
C HIS A 123 0.59 -16.75 4.83
N GLN A 124 0.73 -17.08 6.11
CA GLN A 124 1.01 -18.45 6.52
C GLN A 124 -0.21 -19.34 6.38
N LYS A 125 -1.41 -18.76 6.34
CA LYS A 125 -2.68 -19.49 6.34
C LYS A 125 -3.51 -19.25 5.07
N LYS A 126 -3.26 -18.17 4.35
CA LYS A 126 -4.07 -17.76 3.19
C LYS A 126 -3.20 -17.32 2.04
N THR A 127 -3.63 -17.61 0.81
CA THR A 127 -3.02 -17.09 -0.40
C THR A 127 -3.42 -15.62 -0.58
N PHE A 128 -2.70 -14.91 -1.47
CA PHE A 128 -3.07 -13.53 -1.83
C PHE A 128 -4.51 -13.45 -2.36
N LEU A 129 -4.91 -14.41 -3.20
CA LEU A 129 -6.27 -14.40 -3.75
C LEU A 129 -7.32 -14.59 -2.66
N GLN A 130 -7.06 -15.48 -1.70
CA GLN A 130 -7.97 -15.67 -0.57
C GLN A 130 -8.08 -14.42 0.28
N GLU A 131 -6.95 -13.76 0.54
CA GLU A 131 -6.91 -12.51 1.28
C GLU A 131 -7.69 -11.41 0.53
N TYR A 132 -7.48 -11.31 -0.78
CA TYR A 132 -8.16 -10.33 -1.61
C TYR A 132 -9.68 -10.53 -1.57
N ASP A 133 -10.14 -11.80 -1.66
CA ASP A 133 -11.56 -12.12 -1.58
C ASP A 133 -12.14 -11.76 -0.22
N ASP A 134 -11.43 -12.10 0.86
CA ASP A 134 -11.85 -11.75 2.22
C ASP A 134 -11.97 -10.24 2.38
N PHE A 135 -11.03 -9.50 1.81
CA PHE A 135 -11.01 -8.06 1.90
C PHE A 135 -12.18 -7.44 1.13
N ILE A 136 -12.49 -7.95 -0.05
CA ILE A 136 -13.64 -7.49 -0.83
C ILE A 136 -14.93 -7.73 -0.05
N ASN A 137 -15.08 -8.91 0.55
CA ASN A 137 -16.26 -9.23 1.34
C ASN A 137 -16.39 -8.34 2.58
N LEU A 138 -15.27 -8.07 3.25
CA LEU A 138 -15.24 -7.20 4.45
C LEU A 138 -15.71 -5.78 4.11
N ASN A 139 -15.40 -5.28 2.92
CA ASN A 139 -15.76 -3.94 2.50
C ASN A 139 -17.09 -3.88 1.74
N GLY A 140 -17.83 -5.00 1.66
CA GLY A 140 -19.11 -5.05 0.98
C GLY A 140 -19.04 -4.86 -0.52
N LEU A 141 -17.88 -5.07 -1.12
CA LEU A 141 -17.68 -4.90 -2.55
C LEU A 141 -18.04 -6.19 -3.27
N LYS A 142 -18.51 -6.04 -4.51
CA LYS A 142 -18.81 -7.19 -5.36
C LYS A 142 -17.72 -7.35 -6.40
N LYS A 143 -17.33 -8.59 -6.65
CA LYS A 143 -16.44 -8.89 -7.77
C LYS A 143 -17.19 -8.64 -9.08
N GLN A 144 -16.48 -8.04 -10.00
CA GLN A 144 -16.93 -7.87 -11.37
C GLN A 144 -16.32 -8.94 -12.25
#